data_6dd750fc6dbac7cabba3348de37f7a71
#
_entry.id   6dd750fc6dbac7cabba3348de37f7a71
#
_cell.length_a   1.000
_cell.length_b   1.000
_cell.length_c   1.000
_cell.angle_alpha   90.00
_cell.angle_beta   90.00
_cell.angle_gamma   90.00
#
_symmetry.space_group_name_H-M   'P 1'
#
loop_
_entity.id
_entity.type
_entity.pdbx_description
1 polymer ?
#
loop_
_entity_poly.entity_id
_entity_poly.type
_entity_poly.pdbx_seq_one_letter_code
_entity_poly.pdbx_strand_id
1 'polypeptide(L)'
;MSNPVAFLNGEYVPLHEAKVGIMTHALHYGTGAFEGIRGNWNSKDKKIYIYKLREHYERLLSGCKMLWIDLPYSVQDLCDITVEVVERSGFTEDLYIRPVAYKSEEKVA
;
A
#
# COMPACT_ATOMS: atom_id res chain seq x y z
N MET A 1 0.58 3.13 -22.06
CA MET A 1 -0.59 3.41 -21.24
C MET A 1 -0.46 2.74 -19.88
N SER A 2 -0.84 3.45 -18.84
CA SER A 2 -0.80 2.89 -17.50
C SER A 2 -2.10 2.15 -17.18
N ASN A 3 -1.97 1.06 -16.43
CA ASN A 3 -3.11 0.29 -15.91
C ASN A 3 -2.94 0.21 -14.40
N PRO A 4 -3.47 1.19 -13.64
CA PRO A 4 -3.27 1.22 -12.20
C PRO A 4 -3.70 -0.07 -11.53
N VAL A 5 -2.82 -0.58 -10.66
CA VAL A 5 -3.01 -1.83 -9.92
C VAL A 5 -2.93 -1.53 -8.43
N ALA A 6 -3.70 -2.24 -7.65
CA ALA A 6 -3.61 -2.23 -6.20
C ALA A 6 -3.33 -3.64 -5.69
N PHE A 7 -2.76 -3.72 -4.49
CA PHE A 7 -2.63 -4.96 -3.75
C PHE A 7 -3.65 -4.91 -2.62
N LEU A 8 -4.61 -5.84 -2.63
CA LEU A 8 -5.68 -5.88 -1.66
C LEU A 8 -5.90 -7.31 -1.18
N ASN A 9 -5.82 -7.51 0.13
CA ASN A 9 -6.09 -8.82 0.74
C ASN A 9 -5.31 -9.98 0.09
N GLY A 10 -4.04 -9.73 -0.19
CA GLY A 10 -3.15 -10.76 -0.72
C GLY A 10 -3.18 -10.93 -2.23
N GLU A 11 -3.92 -10.09 -2.94
CA GLU A 11 -4.05 -10.20 -4.39
C GLU A 11 -3.75 -8.89 -5.11
N TYR A 12 -3.15 -8.98 -6.30
CA TYR A 12 -2.98 -7.84 -7.20
C TYR A 12 -4.26 -7.73 -8.04
N VAL A 13 -4.91 -6.58 -7.95
CA VAL A 13 -6.17 -6.33 -8.65
C VAL A 13 -6.14 -4.99 -9.38
N PRO A 14 -6.94 -4.84 -10.46
CA PRO A 14 -7.09 -3.51 -11.05
C PRO A 14 -7.60 -2.52 -10.01
N LEU A 15 -7.06 -1.30 -10.02
CA LEU A 15 -7.39 -0.31 -8.98
C LEU A 15 -8.90 -0.08 -8.84
N HIS A 16 -9.63 -0.05 -9.95
CA HIS A 16 -11.08 0.19 -9.91
C HIS A 16 -11.88 -0.95 -9.26
N GLU A 17 -11.24 -2.11 -9.06
CA GLU A 17 -11.86 -3.25 -8.36
C GLU A 17 -11.43 -3.34 -6.89
N ALA A 18 -10.49 -2.50 -6.46
CA ALA A 18 -10.00 -2.50 -5.08
C ALA A 18 -10.99 -1.75 -4.19
N LYS A 19 -11.88 -2.47 -3.54
CA LYS A 19 -12.96 -1.89 -2.73
C LYS A 19 -13.06 -2.58 -1.39
N VAL A 20 -13.54 -1.83 -0.39
CA VAL A 20 -13.81 -2.37 0.95
C VAL A 20 -15.27 -2.11 1.30
N GLY A 21 -15.84 -2.97 2.12
CA GLY A 21 -17.24 -2.84 2.54
C GLY A 21 -17.44 -1.64 3.46
N ILE A 22 -18.62 -1.04 3.40
CA ILE A 22 -18.97 0.14 4.22
C ILE A 22 -18.96 -0.19 5.73
N MET A 23 -19.14 -1.45 6.10
CA MET A 23 -19.13 -1.89 7.50
C MET A 23 -17.73 -2.23 8.02
N THR A 24 -16.69 -2.00 7.21
CA THR A 24 -15.31 -2.23 7.60
C THR A 24 -14.99 -1.47 8.89
N HIS A 25 -14.42 -2.17 9.87
CA HIS A 25 -14.12 -1.64 11.19
C HIS A 25 -13.33 -0.33 11.14
N ALA A 26 -12.32 -0.26 10.27
CA ALA A 26 -11.48 0.93 10.13
C ALA A 26 -12.24 2.18 9.74
N LEU A 27 -13.33 2.05 8.95
CA LEU A 27 -14.14 3.18 8.53
C LEU A 27 -14.94 3.79 9.69
N HIS A 28 -15.28 2.99 10.68
CA HIS A 28 -16.10 3.43 11.80
C HIS A 28 -15.29 3.85 13.02
N TYR A 29 -14.11 3.21 13.21
CA TYR A 29 -13.32 3.39 14.43
C TYR A 29 -11.92 3.96 14.19
N GLY A 30 -11.58 4.25 12.94
CA GLY A 30 -10.27 4.80 12.61
C GLY A 30 -9.11 3.83 12.85
N THR A 31 -9.35 2.53 12.79
CA THR A 31 -8.35 1.49 13.08
C THR A 31 -7.50 1.19 11.85
N GLY A 32 -6.71 2.16 11.45
CA GLY A 32 -5.83 2.03 10.31
C GLY A 32 -4.56 2.84 10.47
N ALA A 33 -3.51 2.42 9.79
CA ALA A 33 -2.25 3.13 9.70
C ALA A 33 -1.87 3.25 8.23
N PHE A 34 -1.23 4.35 7.85
CA PHE A 34 -0.84 4.54 6.46
C PHE A 34 0.50 5.25 6.35
N GLU A 35 1.11 5.15 5.17
CA GLU A 35 2.30 5.89 4.79
C GLU A 35 2.08 6.62 3.49
N GLY A 36 2.91 7.60 3.20
CA GLY A 36 2.95 8.29 1.93
C GLY A 36 4.35 8.18 1.35
N ILE A 37 4.48 7.52 0.20
CA ILE A 37 5.78 7.21 -0.37
C ILE A 37 5.87 7.80 -1.77
N ARG A 38 6.96 8.53 -2.03
CA ARG A 38 7.18 9.15 -3.32
C ARG A 38 7.94 8.23 -4.26
N GLY A 39 7.44 8.12 -5.51
CA GLY A 39 8.17 7.50 -6.60
C GLY A 39 8.47 8.55 -7.67
N ASN A 40 9.73 8.65 -8.07
CA ASN A 40 10.17 9.62 -9.06
C ASN A 40 10.56 8.93 -10.35
N TRP A 41 9.98 9.37 -11.45
CA TRP A 41 10.29 8.86 -12.78
C TRP A 41 11.62 9.42 -13.26
N ASN A 42 12.48 8.54 -13.72
CA ASN A 42 13.74 8.93 -14.36
C ASN A 42 13.68 8.57 -15.84
N SER A 43 13.62 9.59 -16.71
CA SER A 43 13.44 9.39 -18.14
C SER A 43 14.69 8.80 -18.82
N LYS A 44 15.86 8.98 -18.24
CA LYS A 44 17.11 8.41 -18.77
C LYS A 44 17.14 6.90 -18.55
N ASP A 45 16.87 6.48 -17.32
CA ASP A 45 16.91 5.08 -16.92
C ASP A 45 15.60 4.36 -17.23
N LYS A 46 14.53 5.11 -17.54
CA LYS A 46 13.17 4.60 -17.73
C LYS A 46 12.73 3.77 -16.55
N LYS A 47 12.94 4.31 -15.35
CA LYS A 47 12.61 3.65 -14.09
C LYS A 47 12.00 4.63 -13.11
N ILE A 48 11.22 4.09 -12.18
CA ILE A 48 10.73 4.85 -11.04
C ILE A 48 11.60 4.51 -9.83
N TYR A 49 12.17 5.54 -9.22
CA TYR A 49 12.95 5.40 -8.00
C TYR A 49 12.07 5.73 -6.82
N ILE A 50 11.93 4.77 -5.91
CA ILE A 50 11.07 4.89 -4.73
C ILE A 50 11.93 5.32 -3.54
N TYR A 51 11.56 6.45 -2.93
CA TYR A 51 12.36 7.07 -1.90
C TYR A 51 12.13 6.44 -0.52
N LYS A 52 13.21 5.93 0.09
CA LYS A 52 13.21 5.39 1.45
C LYS A 52 12.12 4.34 1.72
N LEU A 53 11.95 3.44 0.77
CA LEU A 53 10.88 2.44 0.84
C LEU A 53 10.92 1.60 2.12
N ARG A 54 12.09 1.10 2.49
CA ARG A 54 12.25 0.27 3.68
C ARG A 54 11.90 1.03 4.96
N GLU A 55 12.38 2.26 5.11
CA GLU A 55 12.13 3.09 6.28
C GLU A 55 10.63 3.39 6.44
N HIS A 56 9.93 3.61 5.34
CA HIS A 56 8.47 3.80 5.36
C HIS A 56 7.77 2.56 5.91
N TYR A 57 8.16 1.37 5.48
CA TYR A 57 7.51 0.15 5.96
C TYR A 57 7.92 -0.21 7.39
N GLU A 58 9.12 0.12 7.82
CA GLU A 58 9.50 -0.04 9.23
C GLU A 58 8.57 0.80 10.10
N ARG A 59 8.29 2.04 9.70
CA ARG A 59 7.39 2.93 10.44
C ARG A 59 5.94 2.46 10.37
N LEU A 60 5.50 1.98 9.22
CA LEU A 60 4.14 1.44 9.07
C LEU A 60 3.91 0.26 10.02
N LEU A 61 4.84 -0.68 10.08
CA LEU A 61 4.72 -1.84 10.96
C LEU A 61 4.75 -1.44 12.43
N SER A 62 5.52 -0.41 12.80
CA SER A 62 5.48 0.13 14.16
C SER A 62 4.09 0.69 14.49
N GLY A 63 3.48 1.42 13.57
CA GLY A 63 2.12 1.93 13.73
C GLY A 63 1.09 0.81 13.87
N CYS A 64 1.25 -0.25 13.10
CA CYS A 64 0.37 -1.41 13.19
C CYS A 64 0.42 -2.06 14.57
N LYS A 65 1.61 -2.18 15.15
CA LYS A 65 1.75 -2.73 16.51
C LYS A 65 1.00 -1.90 17.54
N MET A 66 1.06 -0.58 17.42
CA MET A 66 0.36 0.34 18.33
C MET A 66 -1.16 0.19 18.23
N LEU A 67 -1.67 -0.21 17.08
CA LEU A 67 -3.11 -0.37 16.82
C LEU A 67 -3.57 -1.82 16.90
N TRP A 68 -2.69 -2.73 17.31
CA TRP A 68 -2.98 -4.16 17.38
C TRP A 68 -3.40 -4.73 16.02
N ILE A 69 -2.80 -4.20 14.96
CA ILE A 69 -2.99 -4.72 13.61
C ILE A 69 -1.86 -5.71 13.35
N ASP A 70 -2.22 -6.96 13.10
CA ASP A 70 -1.28 -8.02 12.81
C ASP A 70 -1.22 -8.27 11.31
N LEU A 71 -0.12 -7.84 10.69
CA LEU A 71 0.10 -8.04 9.26
C LEU A 71 0.99 -9.27 9.05
N PRO A 72 0.60 -10.16 8.12
CA PRO A 72 1.39 -11.36 7.83
C PRO A 72 2.59 -11.10 6.91
N TYR A 73 3.09 -9.87 6.88
CA TYR A 73 4.15 -9.46 5.97
C TYR A 73 5.34 -8.86 6.72
N SER A 74 6.54 -9.21 6.29
CA SER A 74 7.77 -8.54 6.75
C SER A 74 7.98 -7.23 6.00
N VAL A 75 8.94 -6.41 6.44
CA VAL A 75 9.34 -5.20 5.71
C VAL A 75 9.76 -5.57 4.28
N GLN A 76 10.55 -6.63 4.12
CA GLN A 76 10.99 -7.05 2.79
C GLN A 76 9.82 -7.47 1.90
N ASP A 77 8.86 -8.21 2.46
CA ASP A 77 7.66 -8.59 1.71
C ASP A 77 6.92 -7.36 1.18
N LEU A 78 6.73 -6.37 2.04
CA LEU A 78 6.02 -5.15 1.68
C LEU A 78 6.77 -4.34 0.62
N CYS A 79 8.10 -4.31 0.71
CA CYS A 79 8.91 -3.67 -0.33
C CYS A 79 8.75 -4.38 -1.67
N ASP A 80 8.79 -5.69 -1.68
CA ASP A 80 8.65 -6.49 -2.89
C ASP A 80 7.26 -6.31 -3.51
N ILE A 81 6.22 -6.32 -2.69
CA ILE A 81 4.84 -6.08 -3.13
C ILE A 81 4.71 -4.70 -3.77
N THR A 82 5.30 -3.68 -3.15
CA THR A 82 5.25 -2.31 -3.66
C THR A 82 5.91 -2.19 -5.03
N VAL A 83 7.08 -2.77 -5.18
CA VAL A 83 7.79 -2.77 -6.47
C VAL A 83 6.94 -3.45 -7.54
N GLU A 84 6.30 -4.57 -7.21
CA GLU A 84 5.43 -5.29 -8.14
C GLU A 84 4.20 -4.46 -8.54
N VAL A 85 3.58 -3.79 -7.58
CA VAL A 85 2.44 -2.90 -7.85
C VAL A 85 2.84 -1.78 -8.82
N VAL A 86 4.00 -1.16 -8.58
CA VAL A 86 4.50 -0.08 -9.43
C VAL A 86 4.81 -0.59 -10.83
N GLU A 87 5.47 -1.73 -10.95
CA GLU A 87 5.80 -2.33 -12.24
C GLU A 87 4.55 -2.70 -13.04
N ARG A 88 3.58 -3.34 -12.41
CA ARG A 88 2.33 -3.74 -13.07
C ARG A 88 1.49 -2.54 -13.50
N SER A 89 1.55 -1.45 -12.75
CA SER A 89 0.80 -0.23 -13.08
C SER A 89 1.34 0.48 -14.33
N GLY A 90 2.63 0.37 -14.60
CA GLY A 90 3.22 0.86 -15.84
C GLY A 90 3.26 2.38 -15.98
N PHE A 91 3.29 3.13 -14.90
CA PHE A 91 3.39 4.58 -14.95
C PHE A 91 4.77 5.03 -15.44
N THR A 92 4.79 6.09 -16.26
CA THR A 92 6.01 6.71 -16.77
C THR A 92 6.09 8.17 -16.31
N GLU A 93 5.69 8.43 -15.08
CA GLU A 93 5.67 9.76 -14.48
C GLU A 93 5.84 9.61 -12.97
N ASP A 94 6.06 10.72 -12.28
CA ASP A 94 6.15 10.71 -10.82
C ASP A 94 4.83 10.20 -10.25
N LEU A 95 4.92 9.46 -9.16
CA LEU A 95 3.75 8.87 -8.53
C LEU A 95 3.82 8.93 -7.01
N TYR A 96 2.70 8.65 -6.40
CA TYR A 96 2.54 8.61 -4.96
C TYR A 96 1.96 7.26 -4.57
N ILE A 97 2.61 6.61 -3.62
CA ILE A 97 2.20 5.30 -3.14
C ILE A 97 1.61 5.45 -1.75
N ARG A 98 0.39 4.96 -1.58
CA ARG A 98 -0.33 5.01 -0.31
C ARG A 98 -0.58 3.60 0.21
N PRO A 99 0.32 3.03 1.02
CA PRO A 99 0.00 1.79 1.72
C PRO A 99 -0.89 2.10 2.92
N VAL A 100 -1.91 1.28 3.10
CA VAL A 100 -2.85 1.38 4.21
C VAL A 100 -2.99 0.01 4.85
N ALA A 101 -2.72 -0.07 6.14
CA ALA A 101 -2.98 -1.25 6.96
C ALA A 101 -4.19 -0.94 7.83
N TYR A 102 -5.18 -1.82 7.86
CA TYR A 102 -6.42 -1.52 8.56
C TYR A 102 -7.07 -2.79 9.08
N LYS A 103 -7.93 -2.61 10.08
CA LYS A 103 -8.77 -3.70 10.56
C LYS A 103 -9.92 -3.87 9.60
N SER A 104 -9.95 -5.02 8.93
CA SER A 104 -10.89 -5.29 7.84
C SER A 104 -12.20 -5.93 8.28
N GLU A 105 -12.39 -6.17 9.56
CA GLU A 105 -13.63 -6.75 10.06
C GLU A 105 -14.83 -5.87 9.67
N GLU A 106 -15.87 -6.49 9.17
CA GLU A 106 -17.10 -5.79 8.81
C GLU A 106 -18.09 -5.88 9.98
N LYS A 107 -17.71 -5.27 11.10
CA LYS A 107 -18.41 -5.40 12.36
C LYS A 107 -18.41 -4.08 13.11
N VAL A 108 -19.58 -3.62 13.46
CA VAL A 108 -19.77 -2.44 14.28
C VAL A 108 -20.42 -2.89 15.59
N ALA A 109 -19.63 -2.89 16.66
CA ALA A 109 -20.14 -3.36 17.96
C ALA A 109 -19.55 -2.55 19.10
#